data_97607c01770379251c5d02f243e12c7b
#
_entry.id   97607c01770379251c5d02f243e12c7b
#
_cell.length_a   1.000
_cell.length_b   1.000
_cell.length_c   1.000
_cell.angle_alpha   90.00
_cell.angle_beta   90.00
_cell.angle_gamma   90.00
#
_symmetry.space_group_name_H-M   'P 1'
#
loop_
_entity.id
_entity.type
_entity.pdbx_description
1 polymer ?
#
loop_
_entity_poly.entity_id
_entity_poly.type
_entity_poly.pdbx_seq_one_letter_code
_entity_poly.pdbx_strand_id
1 'polypeptide(L)'
;MKRIVFLIFCSLFCLLAAQEADSLRKAALGGEAESMLKLADEYFHGTPSRHADRTVAAYWYRKAAEAGVPEGMYNLGVCLLKGEGTDRNLYEAVEWFRKAADAGVKMARLHVAGVTITGLPADPAHKHAAVAPMPEYGLTLLKALAEEEFVPAELEYARFLLQWNKPEELPDAVRVLTRMTARKDPPPEALRMLADCKYGGLGTKPDPDGMIALLRRAAKSGDAEALGKLAFCYEYGRAVSPDMPKAVNLYRLAAERGNAKSQYKYAEFLASGTAGGKPDLLSALPWYRRAAEQGNVQALFRMGEFRLDGIGFEKDEHEASRLFFLAAKQGYAPAQHALARMYETGRGDLIKDDSAAVYWLTQAAQKGEPSAQCELGLRYLEGRGVTRSLTRGEEWLQRAVRGGDYKALRILRLRGLAAPRP
;
A
#
# COMPACT_ATOMS: atom_id res chain seq x y z
N MET A 1 -41.08 -20.18 30.22
CA MET A 1 -41.60 -18.83 29.93
C MET A 1 -40.56 -17.92 29.22
N LYS A 2 -39.37 -17.63 29.80
CA LYS A 2 -38.41 -16.69 29.18
C LYS A 2 -37.96 -17.04 27.72
N ARG A 3 -37.77 -18.32 27.40
CA ARG A 3 -37.39 -18.77 26.03
C ARG A 3 -38.53 -18.61 25.00
N ILE A 4 -39.76 -18.80 25.41
CA ILE A 4 -40.95 -18.67 24.54
C ILE A 4 -41.19 -17.17 24.24
N VAL A 5 -41.08 -16.30 25.27
CA VAL A 5 -41.18 -14.83 25.09
C VAL A 5 -40.08 -14.31 24.16
N PHE A 6 -38.83 -14.82 24.29
CA PHE A 6 -37.74 -14.45 23.42
C PHE A 6 -37.96 -14.87 21.97
N LEU A 7 -38.47 -16.08 21.73
CA LEU A 7 -38.80 -16.60 20.40
C LEU A 7 -39.96 -15.81 19.75
N ILE A 8 -40.97 -15.44 20.52
CA ILE A 8 -42.09 -14.59 20.05
C ILE A 8 -41.58 -13.19 19.72
N PHE A 9 -40.67 -12.63 20.54
CA PHE A 9 -40.07 -11.31 20.26
C PHE A 9 -39.20 -11.34 19.00
N CYS A 10 -38.37 -12.37 18.81
CA CYS A 10 -37.58 -12.56 17.58
C CYS A 10 -38.46 -12.77 16.35
N SER A 11 -39.55 -13.55 16.44
CA SER A 11 -40.45 -13.77 15.30
C SER A 11 -41.23 -12.52 14.95
N LEU A 12 -41.68 -11.72 15.94
CA LEU A 12 -42.36 -10.46 15.73
C LEU A 12 -41.42 -9.42 15.09
N PHE A 13 -40.16 -9.37 15.56
CA PHE A 13 -39.13 -8.51 15.02
C PHE A 13 -38.79 -8.85 13.54
N CYS A 14 -38.66 -10.15 13.23
CA CYS A 14 -38.47 -10.61 11.85
C CYS A 14 -39.68 -10.29 10.95
N LEU A 15 -40.88 -10.40 11.47
CA LEU A 15 -42.11 -10.08 10.71
C LEU A 15 -42.22 -8.57 10.40
N LEU A 16 -41.91 -7.72 11.38
CA LEU A 16 -41.86 -6.27 11.23
C LEU A 16 -40.79 -5.85 10.21
N ALA A 17 -39.57 -6.41 10.33
CA ALA A 17 -38.50 -6.14 9.39
C ALA A 17 -38.81 -6.57 7.96
N ALA A 18 -39.51 -7.72 7.78
CA ALA A 18 -39.97 -8.17 6.48
C ALA A 18 -41.05 -7.24 5.89
N GLN A 19 -41.97 -6.74 6.72
CA GLN A 19 -43.02 -5.81 6.33
C GLN A 19 -42.43 -4.44 5.93
N GLU A 20 -41.46 -3.92 6.68
CA GLU A 20 -40.74 -2.70 6.34
C GLU A 20 -39.96 -2.84 5.01
N ALA A 21 -39.27 -3.97 4.81
CA ALA A 21 -38.54 -4.27 3.57
C ALA A 21 -39.47 -4.34 2.34
N ASP A 22 -40.69 -4.88 2.49
CA ASP A 22 -41.68 -4.94 1.41
C ASP A 22 -42.29 -3.54 1.13
N SER A 23 -42.56 -2.78 2.19
CA SER A 23 -43.03 -1.38 2.09
C SER A 23 -42.00 -0.49 1.37
N LEU A 24 -40.70 -0.57 1.76
CA LEU A 24 -39.61 0.17 1.10
C LEU A 24 -39.51 -0.17 -0.39
N ARG A 25 -39.59 -1.48 -0.73
CA ARG A 25 -39.57 -1.91 -2.12
C ARG A 25 -40.75 -1.38 -2.93
N LYS A 26 -41.95 -1.38 -2.36
CA LYS A 26 -43.16 -0.80 -3.02
C LYS A 26 -43.00 0.67 -3.25
N ALA A 27 -42.53 1.44 -2.28
CA ALA A 27 -42.27 2.87 -2.39
C ALA A 27 -41.22 3.17 -3.48
N ALA A 28 -40.09 2.44 -3.51
CA ALA A 28 -39.08 2.57 -4.54
C ALA A 28 -39.63 2.25 -5.95
N LEU A 29 -40.43 1.18 -6.10
CA LEU A 29 -41.10 0.85 -7.35
C LEU A 29 -42.14 1.86 -7.74
N GLY A 30 -42.77 2.53 -6.77
CA GLY A 30 -43.72 3.64 -6.97
C GLY A 30 -43.06 4.95 -7.39
N GLY A 31 -41.75 5.01 -7.48
CA GLY A 31 -41.01 6.19 -7.96
C GLY A 31 -40.52 7.13 -6.84
N GLU A 32 -40.62 6.74 -5.57
CA GLU A 32 -40.11 7.54 -4.46
C GLU A 32 -38.59 7.52 -4.42
N ALA A 33 -37.95 8.64 -4.75
CA ALA A 33 -36.51 8.75 -4.97
C ALA A 33 -35.64 8.38 -3.74
N GLU A 34 -36.05 8.84 -2.55
CA GLU A 34 -35.38 8.52 -1.29
C GLU A 34 -35.48 7.02 -0.93
N SER A 35 -36.62 6.40 -1.25
CA SER A 35 -36.81 4.97 -1.06
C SER A 35 -35.96 4.14 -2.02
N MET A 36 -35.68 4.63 -3.23
CA MET A 36 -34.74 4.02 -4.17
C MET A 36 -33.30 4.02 -3.59
N LEU A 37 -32.88 5.15 -3.01
CA LEU A 37 -31.56 5.25 -2.37
C LEU A 37 -31.43 4.26 -1.19
N LYS A 38 -32.40 4.28 -0.27
CA LYS A 38 -32.41 3.36 0.88
C LYS A 38 -32.40 1.89 0.45
N LEU A 39 -33.18 1.55 -0.57
CA LEU A 39 -33.24 0.20 -1.11
C LEU A 39 -31.89 -0.22 -1.73
N ALA A 40 -31.23 0.70 -2.43
CA ALA A 40 -29.88 0.49 -2.95
C ALA A 40 -28.86 0.23 -1.83
N ASP A 41 -28.89 1.02 -0.74
CA ASP A 41 -28.00 0.84 0.40
C ASP A 41 -28.21 -0.52 1.09
N GLU A 42 -29.47 -0.97 1.23
CA GLU A 42 -29.76 -2.30 1.77
C GLU A 42 -29.21 -3.44 0.89
N TYR A 43 -29.32 -3.32 -0.43
CA TYR A 43 -28.71 -4.30 -1.33
C TYR A 43 -27.17 -4.19 -1.37
N PHE A 44 -26.62 -3.02 -1.16
CA PHE A 44 -25.18 -2.80 -1.17
C PHE A 44 -24.50 -3.41 0.05
N HIS A 45 -25.05 -3.20 1.24
CA HIS A 45 -24.48 -3.68 2.51
C HIS A 45 -25.04 -5.02 2.98
N GLY A 46 -26.23 -5.37 2.54
CA GLY A 46 -27.03 -6.44 3.10
C GLY A 46 -27.67 -6.04 4.43
N THR A 47 -28.79 -6.69 4.75
CA THR A 47 -29.50 -6.56 6.03
C THR A 47 -29.91 -7.96 6.51
N PRO A 48 -30.38 -8.13 7.76
CA PRO A 48 -30.91 -9.42 8.19
C PRO A 48 -32.04 -9.97 7.34
N SER A 49 -32.82 -9.07 6.68
CA SER A 49 -33.93 -9.41 5.78
C SER A 49 -33.57 -9.44 4.30
N ARG A 50 -32.32 -9.07 3.93
CA ARG A 50 -31.93 -8.95 2.52
C ARG A 50 -30.45 -9.23 2.33
N HIS A 51 -30.13 -10.21 1.49
CA HIS A 51 -28.73 -10.49 1.13
C HIS A 51 -28.14 -9.36 0.28
N ALA A 52 -26.84 -9.10 0.47
CA ALA A 52 -26.12 -8.14 -0.35
C ALA A 52 -26.09 -8.59 -1.81
N ASP A 53 -26.46 -7.66 -2.72
CA ASP A 53 -26.40 -7.83 -4.16
C ASP A 53 -25.96 -6.52 -4.82
N ARG A 54 -24.69 -6.45 -5.20
CA ARG A 54 -24.09 -5.25 -5.77
C ARG A 54 -24.72 -4.83 -7.10
N THR A 55 -25.19 -5.79 -7.89
CA THR A 55 -25.83 -5.53 -9.19
C THR A 55 -27.18 -4.85 -9.00
N VAL A 56 -27.97 -5.36 -8.08
CA VAL A 56 -29.27 -4.76 -7.73
C VAL A 56 -29.06 -3.40 -7.05
N ALA A 57 -28.03 -3.27 -6.20
CA ALA A 57 -27.68 -1.99 -5.59
C ALA A 57 -27.33 -0.93 -6.64
N ALA A 58 -26.44 -1.24 -7.59
CA ALA A 58 -26.06 -0.32 -8.67
C ALA A 58 -27.26 0.11 -9.53
N TYR A 59 -28.19 -0.83 -9.81
CA TYR A 59 -29.44 -0.51 -10.51
C TYR A 59 -30.27 0.54 -9.74
N TRP A 60 -30.48 0.35 -8.43
CA TRP A 60 -31.27 1.27 -7.64
C TRP A 60 -30.56 2.59 -7.38
N TYR A 61 -29.22 2.60 -7.23
CA TYR A 61 -28.45 3.87 -7.20
C TYR A 61 -28.63 4.65 -8.50
N ARG A 62 -28.64 3.95 -9.66
CA ARG A 62 -28.91 4.61 -10.95
C ARG A 62 -30.30 5.22 -10.99
N LYS A 63 -31.31 4.52 -10.51
CA LYS A 63 -32.68 5.03 -10.43
C LYS A 63 -32.78 6.24 -9.51
N ALA A 64 -32.17 6.21 -8.34
CA ALA A 64 -32.11 7.34 -7.42
C ALA A 64 -31.36 8.55 -8.04
N ALA A 65 -30.23 8.28 -8.72
CA ALA A 65 -29.46 9.31 -9.41
C ALA A 65 -30.24 9.98 -10.56
N GLU A 66 -30.94 9.19 -11.38
CA GLU A 66 -31.83 9.68 -12.45
C GLU A 66 -33.03 10.49 -11.90
N ALA A 67 -33.49 10.15 -10.70
CA ALA A 67 -34.52 10.88 -9.97
C ALA A 67 -34.01 12.14 -9.25
N GLY A 68 -32.73 12.45 -9.36
CA GLY A 68 -32.12 13.67 -8.84
C GLY A 68 -31.60 13.60 -7.42
N VAL A 69 -31.52 12.41 -6.79
CA VAL A 69 -30.97 12.25 -5.42
C VAL A 69 -29.44 12.40 -5.43
N PRO A 70 -28.87 13.41 -4.74
CA PRO A 70 -27.43 13.70 -4.79
C PRO A 70 -26.55 12.54 -4.29
N GLU A 71 -26.94 11.89 -3.21
CA GLU A 71 -26.26 10.73 -2.64
C GLU A 71 -26.34 9.52 -3.59
N GLY A 72 -27.46 9.34 -4.29
CA GLY A 72 -27.64 8.33 -5.34
C GLY A 72 -26.67 8.55 -6.50
N MET A 73 -26.51 9.80 -6.95
CA MET A 73 -25.53 10.19 -7.97
C MET A 73 -24.10 9.86 -7.52
N TYR A 74 -23.76 10.20 -6.28
CA TYR A 74 -22.44 9.90 -5.72
C TYR A 74 -22.19 8.39 -5.62
N ASN A 75 -23.13 7.62 -5.07
CA ASN A 75 -22.99 6.18 -4.88
C ASN A 75 -22.91 5.43 -6.24
N LEU A 76 -23.70 5.87 -7.23
CA LEU A 76 -23.57 5.36 -8.60
C LEU A 76 -22.18 5.64 -9.17
N GLY A 77 -21.66 6.85 -8.99
CA GLY A 77 -20.30 7.21 -9.38
C GLY A 77 -19.25 6.30 -8.75
N VAL A 78 -19.40 5.95 -7.48
CA VAL A 78 -18.50 4.99 -6.77
C VAL A 78 -18.62 3.58 -7.37
N CYS A 79 -19.84 3.10 -7.64
CA CYS A 79 -20.06 1.80 -8.28
C CYS A 79 -19.37 1.73 -9.66
N LEU A 80 -19.53 2.74 -10.48
CA LEU A 80 -18.91 2.84 -11.81
C LEU A 80 -17.37 2.96 -11.73
N LEU A 81 -16.85 3.69 -10.74
CA LEU A 81 -15.41 3.86 -10.52
C LEU A 81 -14.74 2.52 -10.20
N LYS A 82 -15.37 1.70 -9.36
CA LYS A 82 -14.82 0.43 -8.86
C LYS A 82 -15.22 -0.79 -9.70
N GLY A 83 -16.28 -0.70 -10.50
CA GLY A 83 -16.91 -1.84 -11.16
C GLY A 83 -17.70 -2.71 -10.18
N GLU A 84 -18.28 -2.12 -9.13
CA GLU A 84 -19.08 -2.84 -8.13
C GLU A 84 -20.55 -2.90 -8.56
N GLY A 85 -20.98 -4.08 -9.02
CA GLY A 85 -22.34 -4.33 -9.51
C GLY A 85 -22.68 -3.76 -10.89
N THR A 86 -21.68 -3.16 -11.56
CA THR A 86 -21.77 -2.64 -12.93
C THR A 86 -20.41 -2.67 -13.58
N ASP A 87 -20.34 -2.58 -14.90
CA ASP A 87 -19.06 -2.43 -15.59
C ASP A 87 -18.35 -1.15 -15.16
N ARG A 88 -17.03 -1.25 -15.01
CA ARG A 88 -16.20 -0.10 -14.64
C ARG A 88 -16.19 0.93 -15.78
N ASN A 89 -16.62 2.15 -15.46
CA ASN A 89 -16.63 3.27 -16.41
C ASN A 89 -16.21 4.56 -15.70
N LEU A 90 -14.93 4.93 -15.86
CA LEU A 90 -14.35 6.11 -15.19
C LEU A 90 -15.00 7.43 -15.65
N TYR A 91 -15.33 7.53 -16.94
CA TYR A 91 -15.88 8.76 -17.52
C TYR A 91 -17.30 9.00 -17.03
N GLU A 92 -18.14 7.98 -17.08
CA GLU A 92 -19.49 8.06 -16.54
C GLU A 92 -19.48 8.32 -15.02
N ALA A 93 -18.54 7.70 -14.29
CA ALA A 93 -18.37 7.96 -12.86
C ALA A 93 -18.09 9.46 -12.58
N VAL A 94 -17.20 10.07 -13.36
CA VAL A 94 -16.86 11.50 -13.21
C VAL A 94 -18.05 12.41 -13.54
N GLU A 95 -18.85 12.09 -14.55
CA GLU A 95 -20.07 12.85 -14.85
C GLU A 95 -21.07 12.80 -13.70
N TRP A 96 -21.26 11.63 -13.09
CA TRP A 96 -22.12 11.51 -11.91
C TRP A 96 -21.53 12.21 -10.68
N PHE A 97 -20.20 12.15 -10.47
CA PHE A 97 -19.56 12.94 -9.41
C PHE A 97 -19.71 14.44 -9.62
N ARG A 98 -19.64 14.96 -10.86
CA ARG A 98 -19.88 16.38 -11.14
C ARG A 98 -21.30 16.78 -10.76
N LYS A 99 -22.32 16.02 -11.20
CA LYS A 99 -23.72 16.28 -10.85
C LYS A 99 -23.94 16.26 -9.33
N ALA A 100 -23.36 15.27 -8.64
CA ALA A 100 -23.45 15.19 -7.19
C ALA A 100 -22.71 16.36 -6.50
N ALA A 101 -21.58 16.79 -7.04
CA ALA A 101 -20.80 17.93 -6.56
C ALA A 101 -21.57 19.25 -6.72
N ASP A 102 -22.21 19.46 -7.85
CA ASP A 102 -23.08 20.62 -8.13
C ASP A 102 -24.29 20.64 -7.18
N ALA A 103 -24.77 19.46 -6.78
CA ALA A 103 -25.81 19.30 -5.77
C ALA A 103 -25.29 19.39 -4.31
N GLY A 104 -24.02 19.72 -4.10
CA GLY A 104 -23.43 20.01 -2.79
C GLY A 104 -22.78 18.83 -2.06
N VAL A 105 -22.69 17.64 -2.67
CA VAL A 105 -22.05 16.47 -2.02
C VAL A 105 -20.53 16.68 -1.92
N LYS A 106 -20.02 16.93 -0.71
CA LYS A 106 -18.59 17.22 -0.47
C LYS A 106 -17.67 16.10 -0.93
N MET A 107 -18.05 14.84 -0.72
CA MET A 107 -17.24 13.68 -1.19
C MET A 107 -17.16 13.65 -2.72
N ALA A 108 -18.21 14.01 -3.43
CA ALA A 108 -18.19 14.12 -4.90
C ALA A 108 -17.26 15.26 -5.37
N ARG A 109 -17.29 16.42 -4.70
CA ARG A 109 -16.34 17.53 -4.97
C ARG A 109 -14.90 17.09 -4.77
N LEU A 110 -14.64 16.26 -3.76
CA LEU A 110 -13.31 15.68 -3.51
C LEU A 110 -12.86 14.75 -4.65
N HIS A 111 -13.73 13.87 -5.14
CA HIS A 111 -13.44 13.02 -6.29
C HIS A 111 -13.19 13.83 -7.56
N VAL A 112 -13.99 14.86 -7.82
CA VAL A 112 -13.78 15.77 -8.97
C VAL A 112 -12.43 16.46 -8.88
N ALA A 113 -12.04 16.94 -7.70
CA ALA A 113 -10.73 17.55 -7.50
C ALA A 113 -9.59 16.54 -7.76
N GLY A 114 -9.69 15.32 -7.26
CA GLY A 114 -8.71 14.25 -7.48
C GLY A 114 -8.55 13.92 -8.98
N VAL A 115 -9.66 13.74 -9.70
CA VAL A 115 -9.63 13.50 -11.16
C VAL A 115 -9.04 14.70 -11.91
N THR A 116 -9.33 15.91 -11.48
CA THR A 116 -8.77 17.12 -12.09
C THR A 116 -7.24 17.16 -11.95
N ILE A 117 -6.73 16.72 -10.80
CA ILE A 117 -5.28 16.64 -10.54
C ILE A 117 -4.60 15.58 -11.43
N THR A 118 -5.20 14.39 -11.50
CA THR A 118 -4.54 13.23 -12.16
C THR A 118 -4.87 13.10 -13.64
N GLY A 119 -5.93 13.75 -14.11
CA GLY A 119 -6.49 13.51 -15.44
C GLY A 119 -7.19 12.15 -15.53
N LEU A 120 -7.64 11.81 -16.73
CA LEU A 120 -8.20 10.50 -17.07
C LEU A 120 -7.43 9.86 -18.20
N PRO A 121 -7.12 8.55 -18.14
CA PRO A 121 -6.53 7.82 -19.26
C PRO A 121 -7.54 7.71 -20.40
N ALA A 122 -7.06 7.50 -21.63
CA ALA A 122 -7.95 7.17 -22.75
C ALA A 122 -8.74 5.89 -22.45
N ASP A 123 -10.01 5.87 -22.83
CA ASP A 123 -10.88 4.70 -22.75
C ASP A 123 -11.42 4.34 -24.14
N PRO A 124 -10.69 3.51 -24.91
CA PRO A 124 -11.12 3.11 -26.25
C PRO A 124 -12.42 2.30 -26.26
N ALA A 125 -12.73 1.56 -25.19
CA ALA A 125 -13.93 0.75 -25.10
C ALA A 125 -15.20 1.62 -25.13
N HIS A 126 -15.14 2.80 -24.51
CA HIS A 126 -16.24 3.78 -24.49
C HIS A 126 -15.98 4.97 -25.41
N LYS A 127 -14.96 4.92 -26.28
CA LYS A 127 -14.58 5.98 -27.23
C LYS A 127 -14.26 7.34 -26.58
N HIS A 128 -13.68 7.33 -25.39
CA HIS A 128 -13.23 8.53 -24.71
C HIS A 128 -11.73 8.78 -24.94
N ALA A 129 -11.39 10.03 -25.29
CA ALA A 129 -10.02 10.49 -25.33
C ALA A 129 -9.46 10.74 -23.93
N ALA A 130 -8.14 10.67 -23.75
CA ALA A 130 -7.51 11.03 -22.47
C ALA A 130 -7.83 12.50 -22.10
N VAL A 131 -8.07 12.74 -20.82
CA VAL A 131 -8.21 14.09 -20.25
C VAL A 131 -6.90 14.45 -19.57
N ALA A 132 -6.27 15.54 -20.01
CA ALA A 132 -5.02 16.01 -19.45
C ALA A 132 -5.18 16.39 -17.95
N PRO A 133 -4.16 16.10 -17.10
CA PRO A 133 -4.15 16.55 -15.72
C PRO A 133 -4.07 18.09 -15.65
N MET A 134 -4.79 18.66 -14.70
CA MET A 134 -4.74 20.08 -14.34
C MET A 134 -4.48 20.22 -12.83
N PRO A 135 -3.25 19.92 -12.38
CA PRO A 135 -2.97 19.78 -10.94
C PRO A 135 -3.16 21.09 -10.17
N GLU A 136 -2.80 22.23 -10.75
CA GLU A 136 -2.98 23.54 -10.10
C GLU A 136 -4.45 23.88 -9.89
N TYR A 137 -5.31 23.65 -10.88
CA TYR A 137 -6.75 23.86 -10.74
C TYR A 137 -7.38 22.87 -9.75
N GLY A 138 -7.00 21.58 -9.83
CA GLY A 138 -7.48 20.58 -8.87
C GLY A 138 -7.05 20.91 -7.43
N LEU A 139 -5.85 21.47 -7.25
CA LEU A 139 -5.36 21.93 -5.97
C LEU A 139 -6.19 23.09 -5.39
N THR A 140 -6.63 24.04 -6.23
CA THR A 140 -7.52 25.11 -5.77
C THR A 140 -8.88 24.57 -5.28
N LEU A 141 -9.41 23.52 -5.94
CA LEU A 141 -10.63 22.84 -5.49
C LEU A 141 -10.43 22.13 -4.14
N LEU A 142 -9.28 21.41 -3.97
CA LEU A 142 -8.95 20.77 -2.69
C LEU A 142 -8.79 21.81 -1.58
N LYS A 143 -8.11 22.92 -1.86
CA LYS A 143 -7.91 24.01 -0.90
C LYS A 143 -9.23 24.58 -0.41
N ALA A 144 -10.15 24.86 -1.32
CA ALA A 144 -11.47 25.37 -0.98
C ALA A 144 -12.23 24.41 -0.04
N LEU A 145 -12.19 23.10 -0.34
CA LEU A 145 -12.80 22.08 0.53
C LEU A 145 -12.11 21.94 1.88
N ALA A 146 -10.78 22.09 1.92
CA ALA A 146 -10.01 22.08 3.16
C ALA A 146 -10.29 23.31 4.04
N GLU A 147 -10.60 24.44 3.45
CA GLU A 147 -11.04 25.65 4.16
C GLU A 147 -12.45 25.50 4.76
N GLU A 148 -13.29 24.64 4.19
CA GLU A 148 -14.58 24.22 4.77
C GLU A 148 -14.41 23.22 5.94
N GLU A 149 -13.18 22.94 6.39
CA GLU A 149 -12.81 21.98 7.44
C GLU A 149 -13.32 20.54 7.17
N PHE A 150 -13.45 20.19 5.90
CA PHE A 150 -13.83 18.84 5.50
C PHE A 150 -12.61 17.92 5.61
N VAL A 151 -12.55 17.08 6.66
CA VAL A 151 -11.40 16.26 7.05
C VAL A 151 -10.79 15.45 5.89
N PRO A 152 -11.56 14.75 5.03
CA PRO A 152 -10.97 14.05 3.89
C PRO A 152 -10.22 14.97 2.92
N ALA A 153 -10.76 16.16 2.66
CA ALA A 153 -10.11 17.13 1.77
C ALA A 153 -8.87 17.78 2.41
N GLU A 154 -8.89 18.05 3.71
CA GLU A 154 -7.72 18.55 4.44
C GLU A 154 -6.56 17.56 4.35
N LEU A 155 -6.84 16.25 4.53
CA LEU A 155 -5.82 15.21 4.42
C LEU A 155 -5.27 15.10 2.99
N GLU A 156 -6.14 15.06 1.98
CA GLU A 156 -5.73 14.98 0.57
C GLU A 156 -4.96 16.25 0.14
N TYR A 157 -5.39 17.42 0.57
CA TYR A 157 -4.70 18.69 0.28
C TYR A 157 -3.29 18.68 0.87
N ALA A 158 -3.16 18.34 2.16
CA ALA A 158 -1.85 18.26 2.80
C ALA A 158 -0.96 17.18 2.16
N ARG A 159 -1.52 16.01 1.86
CA ARG A 159 -0.80 14.92 1.18
C ARG A 159 -0.28 15.35 -0.19
N PHE A 160 -1.13 16.00 -0.99
CA PHE A 160 -0.75 16.47 -2.31
C PHE A 160 0.39 17.49 -2.23
N LEU A 161 0.30 18.49 -1.36
CA LEU A 161 1.36 19.49 -1.18
C LEU A 161 2.70 18.85 -0.78
N LEU A 162 2.67 17.88 0.13
CA LEU A 162 3.88 17.16 0.53
C LEU A 162 4.47 16.29 -0.59
N GLN A 163 3.64 15.68 -1.43
CA GLN A 163 4.09 14.91 -2.60
C GLN A 163 4.63 15.82 -3.72
N TRP A 164 3.98 16.94 -3.96
CA TRP A 164 4.41 17.92 -4.97
C TRP A 164 5.72 18.58 -4.56
N ASN A 165 5.97 18.67 -3.26
CA ASN A 165 7.23 19.10 -2.66
C ASN A 165 7.76 20.46 -3.19
N LYS A 166 6.83 21.39 -3.47
CA LYS A 166 7.18 22.77 -3.79
C LYS A 166 7.47 23.53 -2.49
N PRO A 167 8.69 24.06 -2.31
CA PRO A 167 9.10 24.69 -1.03
C PRO A 167 8.15 25.78 -0.54
N GLU A 168 7.59 26.56 -1.47
CA GLU A 168 6.66 27.66 -1.19
C GLU A 168 5.29 27.20 -0.66
N GLU A 169 4.89 25.96 -0.94
CA GLU A 169 3.59 25.42 -0.55
C GLU A 169 3.64 24.49 0.67
N LEU A 170 4.82 23.98 1.01
CA LEU A 170 5.00 23.12 2.18
C LEU A 170 4.53 23.72 3.51
N PRO A 171 4.71 25.03 3.78
CA PRO A 171 4.17 25.65 4.99
C PRO A 171 2.64 25.58 5.09
N ASP A 172 1.94 25.61 3.96
CA ASP A 172 0.47 25.47 3.92
C ASP A 172 0.03 24.06 4.36
N ALA A 173 0.74 23.01 3.90
CA ALA A 173 0.52 21.65 4.37
C ALA A 173 0.68 21.53 5.89
N VAL A 174 1.76 22.11 6.43
CA VAL A 174 2.03 22.11 7.88
C VAL A 174 0.95 22.88 8.64
N ARG A 175 0.48 24.01 8.12
CA ARG A 175 -0.61 24.82 8.71
C ARG A 175 -1.90 24.00 8.84
N VAL A 176 -2.31 23.35 7.75
CA VAL A 176 -3.52 22.50 7.73
C VAL A 176 -3.37 21.34 8.71
N LEU A 177 -2.26 20.60 8.66
CA LEU A 177 -1.98 19.48 9.57
C LEU A 177 -1.94 19.93 11.03
N THR A 178 -1.38 21.10 11.32
CA THR A 178 -1.35 21.65 12.68
C THR A 178 -2.76 21.93 13.19
N ARG A 179 -3.63 22.54 12.36
CA ARG A 179 -5.05 22.76 12.68
C ARG A 179 -5.77 21.44 12.97
N MET A 180 -5.58 20.43 12.09
CA MET A 180 -6.20 19.11 12.25
C MET A 180 -5.76 18.43 13.54
N THR A 181 -4.45 18.49 13.86
CA THR A 181 -3.89 17.83 15.04
C THR A 181 -4.23 18.54 16.35
N ALA A 182 -4.72 19.78 16.31
CA ALA A 182 -5.23 20.51 17.47
C ALA A 182 -6.67 20.13 17.87
N ARG A 183 -7.40 19.41 17.04
CA ARG A 183 -8.77 18.94 17.34
C ARG A 183 -8.77 17.97 18.52
N LYS A 184 -9.94 17.82 19.15
CA LYS A 184 -10.15 16.88 20.26
C LYS A 184 -9.82 15.43 19.85
N ASP A 185 -10.31 15.02 18.69
CA ASP A 185 -10.10 13.69 18.11
C ASP A 185 -9.40 13.83 16.73
N PRO A 186 -8.09 14.06 16.73
CA PRO A 186 -7.35 14.28 15.50
C PRO A 186 -7.20 12.98 14.69
N PRO A 187 -7.31 13.03 13.36
CA PRO A 187 -7.03 11.87 12.53
C PRO A 187 -5.60 11.37 12.76
N PRO A 188 -5.37 10.07 13.04
CA PRO A 188 -4.03 9.52 13.26
C PRO A 188 -3.09 9.78 12.09
N GLU A 189 -3.62 9.79 10.89
CA GLU A 189 -2.87 10.10 9.67
C GLU A 189 -2.34 11.53 9.67
N ALA A 190 -3.14 12.52 10.08
CA ALA A 190 -2.68 13.91 10.20
C ALA A 190 -1.53 14.03 11.21
N LEU A 191 -1.63 13.31 12.36
CA LEU A 191 -0.56 13.26 13.36
C LEU A 191 0.73 12.68 12.76
N ARG A 192 0.65 11.60 11.97
CA ARG A 192 1.81 11.00 11.30
C ARG A 192 2.41 11.91 10.24
N MET A 193 1.57 12.51 9.39
CA MET A 193 2.04 13.42 8.35
C MET A 193 2.77 14.64 8.95
N LEU A 194 2.22 15.23 10.01
CA LEU A 194 2.88 16.33 10.71
C LEU A 194 4.17 15.88 11.40
N ALA A 195 4.21 14.66 11.95
CA ALA A 195 5.43 14.09 12.52
C ALA A 195 6.52 13.93 11.45
N ASP A 196 6.18 13.48 10.25
CA ASP A 196 7.12 13.37 9.11
C ASP A 196 7.64 14.75 8.67
N CYS A 197 6.78 15.77 8.63
CA CYS A 197 7.19 17.15 8.35
C CYS A 197 8.18 17.66 9.40
N LYS A 198 7.92 17.42 10.69
CA LYS A 198 8.82 17.82 11.78
C LYS A 198 10.14 17.07 11.77
N TYR A 199 10.15 15.80 11.35
CA TYR A 199 11.38 15.02 11.20
C TYR A 199 12.28 15.56 10.09
N GLY A 200 11.72 15.79 8.91
CA GLY A 200 12.45 16.21 7.71
C GLY A 200 12.62 17.71 7.56
N GLY A 201 12.00 18.53 8.41
CA GLY A 201 11.99 19.98 8.24
C GLY A 201 11.17 20.43 7.02
N LEU A 202 10.17 19.64 6.61
CA LEU A 202 9.36 19.96 5.44
C LEU A 202 8.32 21.04 5.79
N GLY A 203 8.47 22.23 5.23
CA GLY A 203 7.60 23.37 5.49
C GLY A 203 7.64 23.91 6.94
N THR A 204 8.54 23.39 7.77
CA THR A 204 8.76 23.80 9.16
C THR A 204 10.20 23.56 9.55
N LYS A 205 10.65 24.12 10.69
CA LYS A 205 11.94 23.73 11.25
C LYS A 205 11.88 22.29 11.78
N PRO A 206 13.00 21.52 11.65
CA PRO A 206 13.09 20.22 12.29
C PRO A 206 12.78 20.30 13.79
N ASP A 207 11.91 19.41 14.26
CA ASP A 207 11.49 19.33 15.66
C ASP A 207 11.34 17.86 16.06
N PRO A 208 12.46 17.19 16.44
CA PRO A 208 12.46 15.78 16.80
C PRO A 208 11.57 15.44 18.00
N ASP A 209 11.51 16.30 19.00
CA ASP A 209 10.66 16.09 20.18
C ASP A 209 9.18 16.20 19.83
N GLY A 210 8.81 17.20 19.03
CA GLY A 210 7.46 17.34 18.50
C GLY A 210 7.04 16.16 17.60
N MET A 211 7.96 15.63 16.81
CA MET A 211 7.72 14.39 16.03
C MET A 211 7.35 13.23 16.97
N ILE A 212 8.15 12.97 18.00
CA ILE A 212 7.89 11.87 18.96
C ILE A 212 6.58 12.06 19.70
N ALA A 213 6.26 13.29 20.10
CA ALA A 213 4.99 13.60 20.78
C ALA A 213 3.78 13.29 19.89
N LEU A 214 3.84 13.64 18.60
CA LEU A 214 2.78 13.34 17.62
C LEU A 214 2.66 11.85 17.36
N LEU A 215 3.78 11.13 17.18
CA LEU A 215 3.77 9.66 17.00
C LEU A 215 3.19 8.94 18.21
N ARG A 216 3.51 9.38 19.44
CA ARG A 216 2.92 8.83 20.67
C ARG A 216 1.41 9.06 20.74
N ARG A 217 0.91 10.23 20.30
CA ARG A 217 -0.53 10.50 20.23
C ARG A 217 -1.22 9.57 19.23
N ALA A 218 -0.68 9.43 18.02
CA ALA A 218 -1.21 8.52 17.02
C ALA A 218 -1.13 7.04 17.45
N ALA A 219 -0.04 6.63 18.08
CA ALA A 219 0.12 5.28 18.63
C ALA A 219 -0.91 4.97 19.74
N LYS A 220 -1.25 5.96 20.59
CA LYS A 220 -2.27 5.82 21.64
C LYS A 220 -3.66 5.53 21.07
N SER A 221 -4.02 6.09 19.91
CA SER A 221 -5.27 5.75 19.20
C SER A 221 -5.22 4.40 18.47
N GLY A 222 -4.11 3.67 18.56
CA GLY A 222 -3.95 2.35 17.97
C GLY A 222 -3.48 2.36 16.50
N ASP A 223 -3.01 3.49 15.99
CA ASP A 223 -2.50 3.58 14.63
C ASP A 223 -1.26 2.69 14.45
N ALA A 224 -1.39 1.67 13.60
CA ALA A 224 -0.36 0.67 13.39
C ALA A 224 0.92 1.22 12.76
N GLU A 225 0.79 2.22 11.90
CA GLU A 225 1.95 2.83 11.25
C GLU A 225 2.73 3.74 12.21
N ALA A 226 2.02 4.50 13.04
CA ALA A 226 2.66 5.30 14.08
C ALA A 226 3.39 4.44 15.12
N LEU A 227 2.79 3.30 15.52
CA LEU A 227 3.46 2.31 16.37
C LEU A 227 4.76 1.82 15.74
N GLY A 228 4.73 1.46 14.44
CA GLY A 228 5.91 1.01 13.70
C GLY A 228 6.99 2.10 13.58
N LYS A 229 6.60 3.35 13.29
CA LYS A 229 7.53 4.50 13.25
C LYS A 229 8.15 4.78 14.63
N LEU A 230 7.36 4.72 15.68
CA LEU A 230 7.84 4.92 17.04
C LEU A 230 8.79 3.77 17.46
N ALA A 231 8.49 2.53 17.06
CA ALA A 231 9.37 1.39 17.25
C ALA A 231 10.73 1.61 16.59
N PHE A 232 10.73 2.07 15.33
CA PHE A 232 11.94 2.44 14.61
C PHE A 232 12.76 3.52 15.34
N CYS A 233 12.10 4.53 15.91
CA CYS A 233 12.78 5.56 16.68
C CYS A 233 13.52 4.97 17.90
N TYR A 234 12.90 4.02 18.62
CA TYR A 234 13.56 3.35 19.75
C TYR A 234 14.62 2.33 19.32
N GLU A 235 14.45 1.66 18.16
CA GLU A 235 15.46 0.72 17.62
C GLU A 235 16.78 1.44 17.31
N TYR A 236 16.69 2.62 16.67
CA TYR A 236 17.88 3.34 16.15
C TYR A 236 18.26 4.59 16.95
N GLY A 237 17.58 4.88 18.05
CA GLY A 237 17.87 6.08 18.86
C GLY A 237 17.55 7.38 18.13
N ARG A 238 16.50 7.41 17.31
CA ARG A 238 16.07 8.60 16.57
C ARG A 238 15.18 9.48 17.45
N ALA A 239 15.71 10.63 17.88
CA ALA A 239 15.01 11.58 18.77
C ALA A 239 14.59 11.00 20.14
N VAL A 240 15.04 9.81 20.48
CA VAL A 240 14.86 9.15 21.78
C VAL A 240 16.08 8.28 22.05
N SER A 241 16.38 8.00 23.32
CA SER A 241 17.40 7.01 23.65
C SER A 241 17.03 5.63 23.11
N PRO A 242 17.96 4.88 22.54
CA PRO A 242 17.71 3.51 22.07
C PRO A 242 17.14 2.62 23.19
N ASP A 243 16.11 1.85 22.87
CA ASP A 243 15.43 0.94 23.81
C ASP A 243 14.90 -0.25 23.01
N MET A 244 15.71 -1.28 22.87
CA MET A 244 15.37 -2.46 22.05
C MET A 244 14.16 -3.23 22.59
N PRO A 245 14.00 -3.52 23.90
CA PRO A 245 12.80 -4.14 24.42
C PRO A 245 11.53 -3.39 24.10
N LYS A 246 11.57 -2.06 24.22
CA LYS A 246 10.45 -1.20 23.88
C LYS A 246 10.15 -1.17 22.37
N ALA A 247 11.20 -1.12 21.53
CA ALA A 247 11.07 -1.20 20.09
C ALA A 247 10.36 -2.50 19.66
N VAL A 248 10.80 -3.65 20.17
CA VAL A 248 10.21 -4.96 19.89
C VAL A 248 8.74 -5.02 20.30
N ASN A 249 8.41 -4.52 21.49
CA ASN A 249 7.01 -4.49 21.95
C ASN A 249 6.13 -3.62 21.05
N LEU A 250 6.63 -2.46 20.60
CA LEU A 250 5.91 -1.57 19.68
C LEU A 250 5.76 -2.20 18.29
N TYR A 251 6.81 -2.87 17.77
CA TYR A 251 6.70 -3.62 16.53
C TYR A 251 5.68 -4.77 16.63
N ARG A 252 5.64 -5.50 17.76
CA ARG A 252 4.63 -6.52 18.02
C ARG A 252 3.22 -5.95 17.97
N LEU A 253 2.98 -4.84 18.69
CA LEU A 253 1.68 -4.17 18.70
C LEU A 253 1.26 -3.67 17.30
N ALA A 254 2.21 -3.13 16.53
CA ALA A 254 1.97 -2.71 15.15
C ALA A 254 1.68 -3.91 14.24
N ALA A 255 2.40 -5.00 14.40
CA ALA A 255 2.23 -6.25 13.65
C ALA A 255 0.85 -6.88 13.90
N GLU A 256 0.41 -6.94 15.17
CA GLU A 256 -0.92 -7.40 15.57
C GLU A 256 -2.04 -6.58 14.93
N ARG A 257 -1.80 -5.28 14.68
CA ARG A 257 -2.71 -4.37 13.97
C ARG A 257 -2.56 -4.38 12.45
N GLY A 258 -1.80 -5.31 11.91
CA GLY A 258 -1.71 -5.55 10.47
C GLY A 258 -0.63 -4.75 9.72
N ASN A 259 0.24 -3.98 10.39
CA ASN A 259 1.31 -3.28 9.69
C ASN A 259 2.35 -4.25 9.13
N ALA A 260 2.41 -4.39 7.80
CA ALA A 260 3.25 -5.37 7.12
C ALA A 260 4.77 -5.21 7.39
N LYS A 261 5.25 -3.95 7.47
CA LYS A 261 6.66 -3.68 7.80
C LYS A 261 7.00 -4.12 9.22
N SER A 262 6.08 -3.88 10.16
CA SER A 262 6.25 -4.29 11.55
C SER A 262 6.09 -5.79 11.74
N GLN A 263 5.25 -6.45 10.96
CA GLN A 263 5.14 -7.91 10.94
C GLN A 263 6.47 -8.54 10.51
N TYR A 264 7.08 -8.03 9.43
CA TYR A 264 8.40 -8.48 9.00
C TYR A 264 9.47 -8.23 10.08
N LYS A 265 9.53 -7.02 10.64
CA LYS A 265 10.51 -6.66 11.69
C LYS A 265 10.34 -7.51 12.94
N TYR A 266 9.12 -7.72 13.40
CA TYR A 266 8.85 -8.55 14.55
C TYR A 266 9.24 -10.02 14.32
N ALA A 267 9.00 -10.54 13.11
CA ALA A 267 9.48 -11.86 12.69
C ALA A 267 11.02 -11.97 12.74
N GLU A 268 11.75 -10.95 12.26
CA GLU A 268 13.23 -10.92 12.35
C GLU A 268 13.72 -10.95 13.81
N PHE A 269 13.05 -10.22 14.72
CA PHE A 269 13.43 -10.24 16.14
C PHE A 269 13.13 -11.58 16.81
N LEU A 270 12.06 -12.25 16.45
CA LEU A 270 11.78 -13.61 16.92
C LEU A 270 12.80 -14.60 16.37
N ALA A 271 13.06 -14.55 15.06
CA ALA A 271 13.98 -15.47 14.39
C ALA A 271 15.43 -15.34 14.89
N SER A 272 15.85 -14.12 15.24
CA SER A 272 17.21 -13.84 15.74
C SER A 272 17.34 -13.96 17.28
N GLY A 273 16.23 -13.95 18.02
CA GLY A 273 16.25 -13.87 19.48
C GLY A 273 16.74 -12.51 20.03
N THR A 274 16.86 -11.48 19.20
CA THR A 274 17.45 -10.17 19.56
C THR A 274 16.75 -9.48 20.73
N ALA A 275 15.47 -9.77 20.95
CA ALA A 275 14.68 -9.18 22.05
C ALA A 275 14.95 -9.79 23.44
N GLY A 276 16.08 -10.42 23.64
CA GLY A 276 16.45 -11.07 24.92
C GLY A 276 15.91 -12.49 25.07
N GLY A 277 15.33 -13.04 24.01
CA GLY A 277 14.90 -14.45 23.92
C GLY A 277 15.92 -15.34 23.22
N LYS A 278 15.56 -16.62 23.08
CA LYS A 278 16.26 -17.52 22.17
C LYS A 278 15.70 -17.35 20.74
N PRO A 279 16.51 -17.60 19.70
CA PRO A 279 16.02 -17.66 18.33
C PRO A 279 14.81 -18.61 18.22
N ASP A 280 13.69 -18.08 17.72
CA ASP A 280 12.43 -18.82 17.56
C ASP A 280 11.87 -18.59 16.16
N LEU A 281 12.36 -19.38 15.22
CA LEU A 281 11.92 -19.29 13.84
C LEU A 281 10.49 -19.78 13.66
N LEU A 282 10.04 -20.78 14.44
CA LEU A 282 8.68 -21.32 14.30
C LEU A 282 7.62 -20.25 14.63
N SER A 283 7.84 -19.48 15.69
CA SER A 283 6.97 -18.34 16.03
C SER A 283 7.10 -17.17 15.05
N ALA A 284 8.22 -17.04 14.32
CA ALA A 284 8.43 -16.00 13.32
C ALA A 284 7.68 -16.27 12.00
N LEU A 285 7.56 -17.55 11.58
CA LEU A 285 6.99 -17.94 10.28
C LEU A 285 5.60 -17.37 9.99
N PRO A 286 4.62 -17.40 10.93
CA PRO A 286 3.30 -16.81 10.69
C PRO A 286 3.36 -15.31 10.40
N TRP A 287 4.31 -14.59 11.00
CA TRP A 287 4.48 -13.15 10.80
C TRP A 287 5.12 -12.82 9.46
N TYR A 288 6.15 -13.59 9.05
CA TYR A 288 6.70 -13.49 7.68
C TYR A 288 5.64 -13.74 6.63
N ARG A 289 4.80 -14.78 6.82
CA ARG A 289 3.71 -15.10 5.90
C ARG A 289 2.72 -13.96 5.79
N ARG A 290 2.21 -13.42 6.92
CA ARG A 290 1.27 -12.29 6.91
C ARG A 290 1.85 -11.05 6.24
N ALA A 291 3.12 -10.75 6.46
CA ALA A 291 3.81 -9.64 5.81
C ALA A 291 3.95 -9.87 4.29
N ALA A 292 4.28 -11.11 3.87
CA ALA A 292 4.39 -11.47 2.46
C ALA A 292 3.05 -11.43 1.73
N GLU A 293 1.96 -11.89 2.37
CA GLU A 293 0.58 -11.79 1.84
C GLU A 293 0.17 -10.34 1.57
N GLN A 294 0.70 -9.39 2.35
CA GLN A 294 0.52 -7.94 2.13
C GLN A 294 1.55 -7.34 1.15
N GLY A 295 2.39 -8.15 0.51
CA GLY A 295 3.36 -7.71 -0.48
C GLY A 295 4.64 -7.10 0.07
N ASN A 296 4.96 -7.27 1.37
CA ASN A 296 6.25 -6.83 1.91
C ASN A 296 7.38 -7.59 1.21
N VAL A 297 8.26 -6.85 0.52
CA VAL A 297 9.28 -7.44 -0.38
C VAL A 297 10.34 -8.26 0.36
N GLN A 298 10.73 -7.83 1.56
CA GLN A 298 11.67 -8.58 2.40
C GLN A 298 11.05 -9.89 2.88
N ALA A 299 9.77 -9.84 3.30
CA ALA A 299 9.05 -11.02 3.73
C ALA A 299 8.80 -12.00 2.57
N LEU A 300 8.45 -11.52 1.38
CA LEU A 300 8.36 -12.36 0.17
C LEU A 300 9.68 -13.08 -0.11
N PHE A 301 10.80 -12.37 -0.05
CA PHE A 301 12.12 -12.94 -0.25
C PHE A 301 12.45 -13.99 0.81
N ARG A 302 12.27 -13.68 2.10
CA ARG A 302 12.52 -14.64 3.19
C ARG A 302 11.65 -15.89 3.09
N MET A 303 10.36 -15.74 2.74
CA MET A 303 9.48 -16.88 2.50
C MET A 303 9.96 -17.73 1.31
N GLY A 304 10.48 -17.08 0.26
CA GLY A 304 11.11 -17.78 -0.87
C GLY A 304 12.32 -18.59 -0.43
N GLU A 305 13.20 -18.05 0.40
CA GLU A 305 14.35 -18.80 0.98
C GLU A 305 13.88 -19.99 1.81
N PHE A 306 12.88 -19.81 2.69
CA PHE A 306 12.34 -20.89 3.51
C PHE A 306 11.73 -22.02 2.68
N ARG A 307 11.03 -21.69 1.57
CA ARG A 307 10.51 -22.68 0.63
C ARG A 307 11.60 -23.38 -0.17
N LEU A 308 12.63 -22.65 -0.56
CA LEU A 308 13.77 -23.19 -1.30
C LEU A 308 14.57 -24.21 -0.48
N ASP A 309 14.77 -23.93 0.82
CA ASP A 309 15.60 -24.72 1.72
C ASP A 309 14.79 -25.71 2.56
N GLY A 310 13.45 -25.65 2.55
CA GLY A 310 12.59 -26.50 3.37
C GLY A 310 12.60 -26.12 4.86
N ILE A 311 12.79 -24.83 5.18
CA ILE A 311 12.86 -24.35 6.56
C ILE A 311 11.46 -24.02 7.08
N GLY A 312 10.96 -24.82 8.03
CA GLY A 312 9.62 -24.67 8.61
C GLY A 312 8.46 -25.01 7.67
N PHE A 313 8.76 -25.41 6.44
CA PHE A 313 7.83 -25.84 5.40
C PHE A 313 8.44 -27.00 4.62
N GLU A 314 7.60 -27.73 3.89
CA GLU A 314 8.10 -28.64 2.86
C GLU A 314 8.83 -27.83 1.78
N LYS A 315 9.94 -28.39 1.29
CA LYS A 315 10.74 -27.78 0.23
C LYS A 315 9.89 -27.66 -1.06
N ASP A 316 9.82 -26.45 -1.59
CA ASP A 316 9.01 -26.14 -2.77
C ASP A 316 9.72 -25.06 -3.62
N GLU A 317 10.47 -25.52 -4.62
CA GLU A 317 11.24 -24.63 -5.51
C GLU A 317 10.35 -23.84 -6.45
N HIS A 318 9.15 -24.37 -6.79
CA HIS A 318 8.17 -23.66 -7.61
C HIS A 318 7.60 -22.45 -6.84
N GLU A 319 7.14 -22.65 -5.60
CA GLU A 319 6.65 -21.54 -4.77
C GLU A 319 7.78 -20.56 -4.43
N ALA A 320 9.03 -21.05 -4.24
CA ALA A 320 10.18 -20.17 -4.04
C ALA A 320 10.42 -19.25 -5.25
N SER A 321 10.38 -19.80 -6.47
CA SER A 321 10.54 -19.01 -7.69
C SER A 321 9.46 -17.95 -7.84
N ARG A 322 8.21 -18.29 -7.54
CA ARG A 322 7.06 -17.37 -7.55
C ARG A 322 7.24 -16.22 -6.55
N LEU A 323 7.64 -16.52 -5.33
CA LEU A 323 7.88 -15.52 -4.28
C LEU A 323 9.04 -14.59 -4.62
N PHE A 324 10.16 -15.15 -5.13
CA PHE A 324 11.27 -14.33 -5.62
C PHE A 324 10.87 -13.44 -6.79
N PHE A 325 10.07 -13.95 -7.73
CA PHE A 325 9.55 -13.16 -8.84
C PHE A 325 8.70 -11.97 -8.36
N LEU A 326 7.79 -12.18 -7.40
CA LEU A 326 6.97 -11.12 -6.84
C LEU A 326 7.80 -10.03 -6.15
N ALA A 327 8.83 -10.41 -5.41
CA ALA A 327 9.75 -9.46 -4.77
C ALA A 327 10.67 -8.77 -5.80
N ALA A 328 11.18 -9.52 -6.78
CA ALA A 328 12.05 -9.01 -7.86
C ALA A 328 11.33 -7.98 -8.74
N LYS A 329 10.06 -8.22 -9.09
CA LYS A 329 9.21 -7.30 -9.85
C LYS A 329 9.02 -5.96 -9.14
N GLN A 330 8.98 -5.97 -7.80
CA GLN A 330 8.94 -4.75 -6.99
C GLN A 330 10.35 -4.12 -6.80
N GLY A 331 11.36 -4.70 -7.42
CA GLY A 331 12.70 -4.16 -7.45
C GLY A 331 13.57 -4.53 -6.25
N TYR A 332 13.25 -5.58 -5.50
CA TYR A 332 14.11 -6.03 -4.40
C TYR A 332 15.34 -6.76 -4.93
N ALA A 333 16.53 -6.14 -4.82
CA ALA A 333 17.77 -6.62 -5.44
C ALA A 333 18.17 -8.05 -5.01
N PRO A 334 18.09 -8.45 -3.72
CA PRO A 334 18.37 -9.84 -3.35
C PRO A 334 17.45 -10.86 -4.04
N ALA A 335 16.18 -10.54 -4.22
CA ALA A 335 15.24 -11.41 -4.93
C ALA A 335 15.52 -11.47 -6.44
N GLN A 336 15.93 -10.35 -7.05
CA GLN A 336 16.37 -10.32 -8.45
C GLN A 336 17.61 -11.21 -8.66
N HIS A 337 18.56 -11.17 -7.74
CA HIS A 337 19.73 -12.03 -7.76
C HIS A 337 19.35 -13.51 -7.57
N ALA A 338 18.52 -13.84 -6.57
CA ALA A 338 18.05 -15.21 -6.35
C ALA A 338 17.32 -15.77 -7.58
N LEU A 339 16.45 -14.98 -8.19
CA LEU A 339 15.70 -15.36 -9.40
C LEU A 339 16.64 -15.60 -10.59
N ALA A 340 17.66 -14.76 -10.77
CA ALA A 340 18.68 -14.96 -11.80
C ALA A 340 19.37 -16.32 -11.67
N ARG A 341 19.73 -16.73 -10.45
CA ARG A 341 20.34 -18.04 -10.18
C ARG A 341 19.37 -19.20 -10.47
N MET A 342 18.07 -19.00 -10.24
CA MET A 342 17.07 -20.01 -10.58
C MET A 342 16.95 -20.17 -12.10
N TYR A 343 16.97 -19.09 -12.89
CA TYR A 343 17.03 -19.16 -14.36
C TYR A 343 18.33 -19.80 -14.87
N GLU A 344 19.48 -19.55 -14.23
CA GLU A 344 20.76 -20.17 -14.58
C GLU A 344 20.72 -21.70 -14.47
N THR A 345 20.02 -22.20 -13.47
CA THR A 345 19.99 -23.63 -13.14
C THR A 345 18.74 -24.36 -13.66
N GLY A 346 17.70 -23.62 -14.08
CA GLY A 346 16.42 -24.20 -14.49
C GLY A 346 15.65 -24.79 -13.31
N ARG A 347 15.67 -24.14 -12.12
CA ARG A 347 14.98 -24.62 -10.91
C ARG A 347 13.62 -23.93 -10.75
N GLY A 348 12.70 -24.57 -10.02
CA GLY A 348 11.39 -24.03 -9.70
C GLY A 348 10.48 -23.86 -10.93
N ASP A 349 10.49 -24.87 -11.81
CA ASP A 349 9.75 -24.92 -13.09
C ASP A 349 10.17 -23.83 -14.11
N LEU A 350 11.27 -23.13 -13.84
CA LEU A 350 11.83 -22.21 -14.80
C LEU A 350 12.66 -22.97 -15.85
N ILE A 351 12.47 -22.59 -17.11
CA ILE A 351 13.34 -23.08 -18.18
C ILE A 351 14.69 -22.38 -18.00
N LYS A 352 15.79 -23.19 -18.07
CA LYS A 352 17.16 -22.62 -18.04
C LYS A 352 17.33 -21.59 -19.14
N ASP A 353 17.66 -20.35 -18.76
CA ASP A 353 17.80 -19.22 -19.67
C ASP A 353 18.87 -18.25 -19.13
N ASP A 354 20.05 -18.32 -19.77
CA ASP A 354 21.17 -17.44 -19.43
C ASP A 354 20.87 -15.94 -19.75
N SER A 355 20.00 -15.65 -20.72
CA SER A 355 19.63 -14.27 -21.06
C SER A 355 18.70 -13.69 -20.00
N ALA A 356 17.70 -14.48 -19.54
CA ALA A 356 16.84 -14.09 -18.43
C ALA A 356 17.65 -13.93 -17.12
N ALA A 357 18.60 -14.82 -16.88
CA ALA A 357 19.51 -14.70 -15.73
C ALA A 357 20.31 -13.39 -15.77
N VAL A 358 20.87 -13.03 -16.95
CA VAL A 358 21.60 -11.76 -17.12
C VAL A 358 20.68 -10.54 -16.96
N TYR A 359 19.44 -10.61 -17.44
CA TYR A 359 18.47 -9.54 -17.24
C TYR A 359 18.29 -9.24 -15.74
N TRP A 360 17.98 -10.26 -14.94
CA TRP A 360 17.75 -10.08 -13.51
C TRP A 360 19.04 -9.71 -12.74
N LEU A 361 20.20 -10.28 -13.11
CA LEU A 361 21.49 -9.85 -12.57
C LEU A 361 21.77 -8.38 -12.84
N THR A 362 21.45 -7.90 -14.04
CA THR A 362 21.64 -6.50 -14.40
C THR A 362 20.79 -5.60 -13.54
N GLN A 363 19.51 -5.95 -13.33
CA GLN A 363 18.61 -5.20 -12.44
C GLN A 363 19.13 -5.12 -11.01
N ALA A 364 19.59 -6.24 -10.45
CA ALA A 364 20.17 -6.30 -9.10
C ALA A 364 21.50 -5.52 -8.99
N ALA A 365 22.38 -5.69 -9.97
CA ALA A 365 23.69 -5.04 -10.03
C ALA A 365 23.59 -3.51 -10.13
N GLN A 366 22.62 -2.99 -10.91
CA GLN A 366 22.35 -1.56 -11.02
C GLN A 366 21.88 -0.95 -9.70
N LYS A 367 21.27 -1.75 -8.83
CA LYS A 367 20.85 -1.33 -7.47
C LYS A 367 21.97 -1.45 -6.43
N GLY A 368 23.15 -1.86 -6.87
CA GLY A 368 24.32 -1.92 -6.01
C GLY A 368 24.51 -3.25 -5.28
N GLU A 369 23.77 -4.32 -5.63
CA GLU A 369 23.94 -5.64 -5.02
C GLU A 369 25.32 -6.21 -5.38
N PRO A 370 26.28 -6.36 -4.42
CA PRO A 370 27.66 -6.69 -4.76
C PRO A 370 27.82 -8.08 -5.38
N SER A 371 27.08 -9.07 -4.88
CA SER A 371 27.12 -10.43 -5.40
C SER A 371 26.58 -10.51 -6.82
N ALA A 372 25.52 -9.77 -7.14
CA ALA A 372 24.99 -9.68 -8.50
C ALA A 372 25.96 -8.96 -9.46
N GLN A 373 26.64 -7.91 -8.97
CA GLN A 373 27.68 -7.23 -9.74
C GLN A 373 28.83 -8.17 -10.06
N CYS A 374 29.28 -8.99 -9.09
CA CYS A 374 30.32 -9.98 -9.28
C CYS A 374 29.92 -11.04 -10.33
N GLU A 375 28.72 -11.60 -10.20
CA GLU A 375 28.21 -12.61 -11.14
C GLU A 375 28.00 -12.04 -12.55
N LEU A 376 27.47 -10.83 -12.67
CA LEU A 376 27.32 -10.15 -13.96
C LEU A 376 28.69 -9.88 -14.62
N GLY A 377 29.67 -9.46 -13.85
CA GLY A 377 31.05 -9.30 -14.29
C GLY A 377 31.62 -10.58 -14.88
N LEU A 378 31.46 -11.71 -14.21
CA LEU A 378 31.87 -13.03 -14.71
C LEU A 378 31.17 -13.38 -16.03
N ARG A 379 29.87 -13.13 -16.13
CA ARG A 379 29.11 -13.41 -17.37
C ARG A 379 29.63 -12.61 -18.56
N TYR A 380 30.01 -11.35 -18.36
CA TYR A 380 30.66 -10.56 -19.41
C TYR A 380 32.05 -11.09 -19.77
N LEU A 381 32.85 -11.57 -18.80
CA LEU A 381 34.17 -12.16 -19.10
C LEU A 381 34.05 -13.48 -19.87
N GLU A 382 33.00 -14.26 -19.62
CA GLU A 382 32.76 -15.58 -20.20
C GLU A 382 31.90 -15.56 -21.46
N GLY A 383 31.11 -14.50 -21.68
CA GLY A 383 30.16 -14.42 -22.78
C GLY A 383 28.91 -15.28 -22.55
N ARG A 384 28.50 -15.51 -21.27
CA ARG A 384 27.33 -16.33 -20.91
C ARG A 384 26.07 -15.46 -20.86
N GLY A 385 25.14 -15.67 -21.79
CA GLY A 385 23.91 -14.92 -21.92
C GLY A 385 24.09 -13.45 -22.35
N VAL A 386 25.35 -13.03 -22.59
CA VAL A 386 25.71 -11.70 -23.09
C VAL A 386 26.91 -11.80 -24.07
N THR A 387 27.08 -10.79 -24.93
CA THR A 387 28.29 -10.66 -25.72
C THR A 387 29.50 -10.47 -24.79
N ARG A 388 30.53 -11.29 -25.00
CA ARG A 388 31.77 -11.23 -24.22
C ARG A 388 32.39 -9.83 -24.28
N SER A 389 32.76 -9.30 -23.11
CA SER A 389 33.43 -8.01 -22.98
C SER A 389 34.31 -7.97 -21.73
N LEU A 390 35.61 -7.93 -21.95
CA LEU A 390 36.58 -7.82 -20.83
C LEU A 390 36.41 -6.51 -20.06
N THR A 391 36.24 -5.40 -20.77
CA THR A 391 36.06 -4.08 -20.17
C THR A 391 34.83 -4.02 -19.26
N ARG A 392 33.65 -4.43 -19.78
CA ARG A 392 32.42 -4.47 -18.96
C ARG A 392 32.53 -5.44 -17.79
N GLY A 393 33.16 -6.60 -18.02
CA GLY A 393 33.40 -7.58 -16.96
C GLY A 393 34.24 -7.02 -15.83
N GLU A 394 35.33 -6.34 -16.16
CA GLU A 394 36.21 -5.68 -15.21
C GLU A 394 35.50 -4.55 -14.46
N GLU A 395 34.77 -3.69 -15.15
CA GLU A 395 34.00 -2.60 -14.55
C GLU A 395 33.00 -3.12 -13.47
N TRP A 396 32.24 -4.17 -13.78
CA TRP A 396 31.31 -4.76 -12.84
C TRP A 396 31.99 -5.41 -11.65
N LEU A 397 33.10 -6.13 -11.87
CA LEU A 397 33.90 -6.69 -10.79
C LEU A 397 34.49 -5.60 -9.87
N GLN A 398 34.97 -4.49 -10.44
CA GLN A 398 35.49 -3.36 -9.66
C GLN A 398 34.37 -2.69 -8.83
N ARG A 399 33.13 -2.60 -9.34
CA ARG A 399 31.97 -2.13 -8.57
C ARG A 399 31.64 -3.07 -7.43
N ALA A 400 31.66 -4.40 -7.68
CA ALA A 400 31.46 -5.41 -6.65
C ALA A 400 32.48 -5.31 -5.51
N VAL A 401 33.78 -5.09 -5.86
CA VAL A 401 34.84 -4.89 -4.85
C VAL A 401 34.57 -3.66 -4.00
N ARG A 402 34.17 -2.53 -4.61
CA ARG A 402 33.78 -1.33 -3.86
C ARG A 402 32.58 -1.56 -2.96
N GLY A 403 31.68 -2.45 -3.35
CA GLY A 403 30.55 -2.92 -2.54
C GLY A 403 30.91 -3.96 -1.47
N GLY A 404 32.19 -4.33 -1.35
CA GLY A 404 32.68 -5.28 -0.33
C GLY A 404 32.71 -6.75 -0.76
N ASP A 405 32.53 -7.08 -2.04
CA ASP A 405 32.61 -8.46 -2.52
C ASP A 405 34.06 -8.92 -2.70
N TYR A 406 34.56 -9.68 -1.72
CA TYR A 406 35.94 -10.26 -1.75
C TYR A 406 36.14 -11.30 -2.85
N LYS A 407 35.07 -11.96 -3.32
CA LYS A 407 35.15 -12.91 -4.43
C LYS A 407 35.51 -12.17 -5.73
N ALA A 408 34.94 -11.02 -5.96
CA ALA A 408 35.25 -10.16 -7.11
C ALA A 408 36.73 -9.73 -7.10
N LEU A 409 37.24 -9.32 -5.93
CA LEU A 409 38.67 -8.98 -5.79
C LEU A 409 39.59 -10.15 -6.14
N ARG A 410 39.28 -11.37 -5.67
CA ARG A 410 40.03 -12.58 -6.00
C ARG A 410 40.00 -12.87 -7.50
N ILE A 411 38.87 -12.71 -8.15
CA ILE A 411 38.69 -12.93 -9.60
C ILE A 411 39.56 -11.95 -10.39
N LEU A 412 39.53 -10.64 -10.07
CA LEU A 412 40.36 -9.63 -10.72
C LEU A 412 41.84 -9.99 -10.61
N ARG A 413 42.34 -10.36 -9.43
CA ARG A 413 43.73 -10.77 -9.21
C ARG A 413 44.12 -12.01 -10.02
N LEU A 414 43.31 -13.05 -9.99
CA LEU A 414 43.57 -14.30 -10.69
C LEU A 414 43.59 -14.14 -12.22
N ARG A 415 42.86 -13.17 -12.75
CA ARG A 415 42.81 -12.89 -14.19
C ARG A 415 43.77 -11.78 -14.63
N GLY A 416 44.58 -11.23 -13.74
CA GLY A 416 45.52 -10.16 -14.04
C GLY A 416 44.82 -8.83 -14.42
N LEU A 417 43.56 -8.63 -13.96
CA LEU A 417 42.79 -7.44 -14.19
C LEU A 417 43.03 -6.39 -13.10
N ALA A 418 42.87 -5.12 -13.45
CA ALA A 418 43.07 -4.03 -12.50
C ALA A 418 42.07 -4.06 -11.34
N ALA A 419 42.55 -4.14 -10.10
CA ALA A 419 41.72 -3.94 -8.93
C ALA A 419 41.49 -2.43 -8.69
N PRO A 420 40.35 -2.00 -8.15
CA PRO A 420 40.14 -0.61 -7.81
C PRO A 420 41.18 -0.18 -6.76
N ARG A 421 41.68 1.05 -6.89
CA ARG A 421 42.52 1.64 -5.86
C ARG A 421 41.68 1.84 -4.58
N PRO A 422 42.22 1.65 -3.40
CA PRO A 422 41.54 1.80 -2.13
C PRO A 422 40.98 3.22 -1.92
#